data_6581154c690dea22014a41b85e20a41b
#
_entry.id   6581154c690dea22014a41b85e20a41b
#
_cell.length_a   1.000
_cell.length_b   1.000
_cell.length_c   1.000
_cell.angle_alpha   90.00
_cell.angle_beta   90.00
_cell.angle_gamma   90.00
#
_symmetry.space_group_name_H-M   'P 1'
#
loop_
_entity.id
_entity.type
_entity.pdbx_description
1 polymer ?
#
loop_
_entity_poly.entity_id
_entity_poly.type
_entity_poly.pdbx_seq_one_letter_code
_entity_poly.pdbx_strand_id
1 'polypeptide(L)'
;MTAGLGQGVLRLADVVFPPTCVHCQGLVERGDEPNALRHLCTRCERELRYVHPPCCTACGHPFYGEVEGERTCPHCVQLVPAYREGRTAVLLKGPARSLVHELKYHRGLQVVRDLGEIFRRSPPVLDLVRGGVLVPVPLHPRKEREREYNQS
;
A
#
# COMPACT_ATOMS: atom_id res chain seq x y z
N MET A 1 12.66 30.19 -7.92
CA MET A 1 12.31 30.58 -6.54
C MET A 1 10.78 30.71 -6.40
N THR A 2 9.99 29.59 -6.45
CA THR A 2 8.50 29.61 -6.38
C THR A 2 7.93 28.47 -5.51
N ALA A 3 8.73 27.86 -4.63
CA ALA A 3 8.31 26.72 -3.80
C ALA A 3 7.67 27.08 -2.44
N GLY A 4 7.66 28.35 -2.05
CA GLY A 4 7.28 28.76 -0.68
C GLY A 4 5.79 29.05 -0.43
N LEU A 5 5.04 29.46 -1.46
CA LEU A 5 3.64 29.90 -1.30
C LEU A 5 2.64 28.72 -1.19
N GLY A 6 2.93 27.57 -1.78
CA GLY A 6 2.05 26.40 -1.74
C GLY A 6 1.98 25.68 -0.38
N GLN A 7 3.07 25.70 0.39
CA GLN A 7 3.12 25.04 1.70
C GLN A 7 2.36 25.82 2.79
N GLY A 8 2.34 27.15 2.71
CA GLY A 8 1.61 27.99 3.66
C GLY A 8 0.07 27.88 3.54
N VAL A 9 -0.43 27.81 2.31
CA VAL A 9 -1.87 27.66 2.04
C VAL A 9 -2.37 26.27 2.44
N LEU A 10 -1.59 25.22 2.24
CA LEU A 10 -1.91 23.87 2.68
C LEU A 10 -1.99 23.76 4.22
N ARG A 11 -1.11 24.44 4.94
CA ARG A 11 -1.14 24.47 6.42
C ARG A 11 -2.37 25.20 7.00
N LEU A 12 -2.86 26.25 6.34
CA LEU A 12 -4.09 26.95 6.72
C LEU A 12 -5.34 26.09 6.46
N ALA A 13 -5.38 25.38 5.33
CA ALA A 13 -6.46 24.44 5.05
C ALA A 13 -6.52 23.29 6.07
N ASP A 14 -5.37 22.83 6.57
CA ASP A 14 -5.28 21.75 7.56
C ASP A 14 -5.78 22.19 8.96
N VAL A 15 -5.77 23.47 9.27
CA VAL A 15 -6.35 23.99 10.51
C VAL A 15 -7.88 23.94 10.47
N VAL A 16 -8.48 24.20 9.30
CA VAL A 16 -9.94 24.20 9.11
C VAL A 16 -10.46 22.80 8.79
N PHE A 17 -9.68 22.03 8.01
CA PHE A 17 -9.99 20.66 7.60
C PHE A 17 -8.82 19.74 7.96
N PRO A 18 -8.64 19.37 9.23
CA PRO A 18 -7.53 18.52 9.62
C PRO A 18 -7.66 17.15 8.95
N PRO A 19 -6.54 16.59 8.43
CA PRO A 19 -6.56 15.29 7.81
C PRO A 19 -6.99 14.22 8.80
N THR A 20 -7.92 13.37 8.40
CA THR A 20 -8.43 12.25 9.21
C THR A 20 -7.87 10.93 8.71
N CYS A 21 -7.61 10.02 9.65
CA CYS A 21 -7.14 8.68 9.37
C CYS A 21 -8.23 7.84 8.70
N VAL A 22 -7.96 7.28 7.53
CA VAL A 22 -8.94 6.46 6.77
C VAL A 22 -9.34 5.18 7.51
N HIS A 23 -8.60 4.78 8.55
CA HIS A 23 -8.91 3.58 9.32
C HIS A 23 -9.72 3.88 10.59
N CYS A 24 -9.21 4.75 11.47
CA CYS A 24 -9.81 5.01 12.77
C CYS A 24 -10.59 6.34 12.86
N GLN A 25 -10.60 7.14 11.79
CA GLN A 25 -11.21 8.46 11.71
C GLN A 25 -10.63 9.51 12.70
N GLY A 26 -9.59 9.15 13.44
CA GLY A 26 -8.85 10.09 14.29
C GLY A 26 -8.00 11.06 13.47
N LEU A 27 -7.52 12.13 14.11
CA LEU A 27 -6.64 13.10 13.45
C LEU A 27 -5.31 12.47 13.04
N VAL A 28 -4.80 12.89 11.89
CA VAL A 28 -3.46 12.54 11.44
C VAL A 28 -2.52 13.66 11.87
N GLU A 29 -1.62 13.36 12.79
CA GLU A 29 -0.52 14.25 13.15
C GLU A 29 0.46 14.30 11.97
N ARG A 30 0.56 15.45 11.33
CA ARG A 30 1.55 15.64 10.25
C ARG A 30 2.93 15.85 10.85
N GLY A 31 3.75 14.81 10.81
CA GLY A 31 5.19 14.94 10.98
C GLY A 31 5.80 15.67 9.77
N ASP A 32 6.88 16.42 10.00
CA ASP A 32 7.65 17.05 8.91
C ASP A 32 8.49 16.05 8.10
N GLU A 33 8.36 14.76 8.38
CA GLU A 33 9.08 13.70 7.67
C GLU A 33 8.56 13.53 6.24
N PRO A 34 9.46 13.56 5.23
CA PRO A 34 9.08 13.48 3.81
C PRO A 34 8.38 12.17 3.43
N ASN A 35 8.60 11.11 4.20
CA ASN A 35 8.07 9.77 3.95
C ASN A 35 6.90 9.40 4.88
N ALA A 36 6.39 10.33 5.69
CA ALA A 36 5.24 10.08 6.56
C ALA A 36 3.99 9.77 5.73
N LEU A 37 3.21 8.79 6.21
CA LEU A 37 1.89 8.51 5.65
C LEU A 37 0.93 9.66 5.99
N ARG A 38 0.14 10.08 5.04
CA ARG A 38 -0.73 11.26 5.16
C ARG A 38 -2.17 10.94 5.54
N HIS A 39 -2.59 9.71 5.33
CA HIS A 39 -3.96 9.26 5.53
C HIS A 39 -4.07 8.15 6.59
N LEU A 40 -2.98 7.88 7.31
CA LEU A 40 -2.96 7.06 8.51
C LEU A 40 -2.33 7.85 9.66
N CYS A 41 -2.97 7.81 10.84
CA CYS A 41 -2.34 8.32 12.06
C CYS A 41 -1.20 7.39 12.52
N THR A 42 -0.29 7.90 13.35
CA THR A 42 0.88 7.17 13.85
C THR A 42 0.51 5.84 14.51
N ARG A 43 -0.61 5.78 15.23
CA ARG A 43 -1.10 4.53 15.84
C ARG A 43 -1.45 3.49 14.77
N CYS A 44 -2.25 3.86 13.76
CA CYS A 44 -2.66 2.95 12.69
C CYS A 44 -1.50 2.58 11.77
N GLU A 45 -0.54 3.49 11.58
CA GLU A 45 0.68 3.18 10.81
C GLU A 45 1.49 2.05 11.48
N ARG A 46 1.61 2.05 12.81
CA ARG A 46 2.27 0.98 13.57
C ARG A 46 1.54 -0.37 13.51
N GLU A 47 0.26 -0.37 13.17
CA GLU A 47 -0.53 -1.59 12.98
C GLU A 47 -0.33 -2.22 11.59
N LEU A 48 0.38 -1.55 10.68
CA LEU A 48 0.74 -2.12 9.38
C LEU A 48 1.67 -3.32 9.58
N ARG A 49 1.25 -4.46 9.07
CA ARG A 49 2.01 -5.71 9.17
C ARG A 49 2.78 -5.95 7.88
N TYR A 50 4.01 -5.47 7.83
CA TYR A 50 4.91 -5.75 6.73
C TYR A 50 5.25 -7.24 6.67
N VAL A 51 5.38 -7.75 5.45
CA VAL A 51 5.74 -9.15 5.23
C VAL A 51 7.25 -9.23 5.10
N HIS A 52 7.84 -10.06 5.96
CA HIS A 52 9.26 -10.38 5.97
C HIS A 52 9.45 -11.89 5.75
N PRO A 53 10.61 -12.32 5.24
CA PRO A 53 10.95 -13.74 5.21
C PRO A 53 10.86 -14.38 6.63
N PRO A 54 10.47 -15.67 6.73
CA PRO A 54 10.21 -16.59 5.63
C PRO A 54 8.84 -16.40 4.97
N CYS A 55 8.82 -16.42 3.64
CA CYS A 55 7.60 -16.28 2.85
C CYS A 55 7.62 -17.21 1.63
N CYS A 56 6.45 -17.46 1.06
CA CYS A 56 6.30 -18.31 -0.12
C CYS A 56 7.11 -17.76 -1.30
N THR A 57 7.93 -18.61 -1.92
CA THR A 57 8.75 -18.24 -3.07
C THR A 57 7.93 -17.80 -4.28
N ALA A 58 6.73 -18.38 -4.46
CA ALA A 58 5.87 -18.05 -5.59
C ALA A 58 5.03 -16.78 -5.36
N CYS A 59 4.32 -16.63 -4.24
CA CYS A 59 3.35 -15.53 -4.06
C CYS A 59 3.70 -14.53 -2.95
N GLY A 60 4.79 -14.75 -2.19
CA GLY A 60 5.16 -13.88 -1.07
C GLY A 60 4.24 -13.97 0.15
N HIS A 61 3.39 -15.01 0.26
CA HIS A 61 2.57 -15.22 1.46
C HIS A 61 3.48 -15.56 2.65
N PRO A 62 3.34 -14.88 3.81
CA PRO A 62 4.20 -15.14 4.97
C PRO A 62 3.92 -16.52 5.57
N PHE A 63 4.98 -17.16 6.02
CA PHE A 63 4.86 -18.32 6.90
C PHE A 63 4.95 -17.88 8.35
N TYR A 64 4.30 -18.64 9.23
CA TYR A 64 4.33 -18.43 10.67
C TYR A 64 5.09 -19.60 11.32
N GLY A 65 6.01 -19.27 12.23
CA GLY A 65 6.90 -20.25 12.89
C GLY A 65 8.21 -20.47 12.14
N GLU A 66 8.98 -21.45 12.60
CA GLU A 66 10.25 -21.84 12.00
C GLU A 66 10.00 -22.59 10.68
N VAL A 67 10.59 -22.09 9.61
CA VAL A 67 10.51 -22.69 8.27
C VAL A 67 11.92 -22.89 7.78
N GLU A 68 12.32 -24.13 7.62
CA GLU A 68 13.61 -24.49 7.05
C GLU A 68 13.58 -24.38 5.51
N GLY A 69 14.51 -23.61 4.97
CA GLY A 69 14.71 -23.46 3.53
C GLY A 69 13.61 -22.68 2.80
N GLU A 70 13.72 -22.65 1.48
CA GLU A 70 12.75 -22.03 0.59
C GLU A 70 11.53 -22.94 0.38
N ARG A 71 10.33 -22.41 0.55
CA ARG A 71 9.09 -23.18 0.42
C ARG A 71 8.04 -22.45 -0.40
N THR A 72 7.21 -23.24 -1.07
CA THR A 72 5.98 -22.79 -1.72
C THR A 72 4.80 -23.12 -0.82
N CYS A 73 3.89 -22.17 -0.63
CA CYS A 73 2.72 -22.41 0.23
C CYS A 73 1.74 -23.41 -0.41
N PRO A 74 0.93 -24.13 0.39
CA PRO A 74 -0.02 -25.13 -0.13
C PRO A 74 -0.95 -24.58 -1.22
N HIS A 75 -1.37 -23.31 -1.09
CA HIS A 75 -2.21 -22.66 -2.09
C HIS A 75 -1.51 -22.55 -3.45
N CYS A 76 -0.25 -22.15 -3.49
CA CYS A 76 0.52 -22.08 -4.75
C CYS A 76 0.87 -23.46 -5.30
N VAL A 77 1.07 -24.46 -4.45
CA VAL A 77 1.25 -25.84 -4.90
C VAL A 77 0.00 -26.35 -5.62
N GLN A 78 -1.18 -26.05 -5.08
CA GLN A 78 -2.46 -26.49 -5.66
C GLN A 78 -2.85 -25.69 -6.92
N LEU A 79 -2.66 -24.36 -6.93
CA LEU A 79 -3.06 -23.50 -8.06
C LEU A 79 -2.07 -23.46 -9.20
N VAL A 80 -0.81 -23.81 -8.96
CA VAL A 80 0.29 -23.72 -9.94
C VAL A 80 0.22 -22.39 -10.71
N PRO A 81 0.48 -21.25 -10.05
CA PRO A 81 0.28 -19.93 -10.67
C PRO A 81 1.16 -19.78 -11.93
N ALA A 82 0.58 -19.17 -12.97
CA ALA A 82 1.28 -18.95 -14.24
C ALA A 82 2.40 -17.89 -14.16
N TYR A 83 2.37 -17.02 -13.14
CA TYR A 83 3.44 -16.04 -12.91
C TYR A 83 4.62 -16.69 -12.20
N ARG A 84 5.82 -16.21 -12.51
CA ARG A 84 7.05 -16.74 -11.93
C ARG A 84 7.18 -16.44 -10.44
N GLU A 85 6.89 -15.22 -10.05
CA GLU A 85 7.16 -14.70 -8.72
C GLU A 85 6.21 -13.58 -8.34
N GLY A 86 5.78 -13.56 -7.10
CA GLY A 86 4.99 -12.49 -6.49
C GLY A 86 5.56 -12.10 -5.13
N ARG A 87 5.38 -10.86 -4.74
CA ARG A 87 5.77 -10.36 -3.43
C ARG A 87 4.60 -9.61 -2.78
N THR A 88 4.53 -9.71 -1.48
CA THR A 88 3.52 -9.03 -0.66
C THR A 88 4.24 -8.04 0.22
N ALA A 89 3.89 -6.75 0.13
CA ALA A 89 4.48 -5.71 0.97
C ALA A 89 3.92 -5.77 2.39
N VAL A 90 2.59 -5.81 2.51
CA VAL A 90 1.88 -5.82 3.80
C VAL A 90 0.70 -6.79 3.76
N LEU A 91 0.30 -7.30 4.91
CA LEU A 91 -0.95 -8.05 5.02
C LEU A 91 -2.15 -7.12 4.78
N LEU A 92 -3.10 -7.54 3.95
CA LEU A 92 -4.31 -6.79 3.66
C LEU A 92 -5.32 -6.91 4.82
N LYS A 93 -4.94 -6.38 5.99
CA LYS A 93 -5.73 -6.34 7.23
C LYS A 93 -5.66 -4.96 7.85
N GLY A 94 -6.62 -4.61 8.71
CA GLY A 94 -6.62 -3.34 9.44
C GLY A 94 -6.40 -2.13 8.52
N PRO A 95 -5.45 -1.24 8.86
CA PRO A 95 -5.19 0.00 8.13
C PRO A 95 -4.84 -0.20 6.65
N ALA A 96 -4.09 -1.24 6.30
CA ALA A 96 -3.75 -1.55 4.90
C ALA A 96 -5.01 -1.86 4.08
N ARG A 97 -5.96 -2.59 4.67
CA ARG A 97 -7.25 -2.86 4.03
C ARG A 97 -8.06 -1.58 3.84
N SER A 98 -8.06 -0.68 4.83
CA SER A 98 -8.78 0.59 4.75
C SER A 98 -8.25 1.49 3.62
N LEU A 99 -6.91 1.61 3.46
CA LEU A 99 -6.31 2.34 2.34
C LEU A 99 -6.73 1.78 0.99
N VAL A 100 -6.68 0.45 0.83
CA VAL A 100 -7.10 -0.20 -0.44
C VAL A 100 -8.61 -0.05 -0.68
N HIS A 101 -9.43 -0.08 0.37
CA HIS A 101 -10.87 0.17 0.27
C HIS A 101 -11.17 1.60 -0.15
N GLU A 102 -10.50 2.59 0.47
CA GLU A 102 -10.61 4.00 0.10
C GLU A 102 -10.30 4.18 -1.38
N LEU A 103 -9.18 3.63 -1.87
CA LEU A 103 -8.83 3.67 -3.28
C LEU A 103 -9.87 3.00 -4.18
N LYS A 104 -10.40 1.82 -3.81
CA LYS A 104 -11.26 1.03 -4.71
C LYS A 104 -12.71 1.48 -4.75
N TYR A 105 -13.24 2.02 -3.67
CA TYR A 105 -14.68 2.21 -3.48
C TYR A 105 -15.10 3.64 -3.17
N HIS A 106 -14.18 4.48 -2.70
CA HIS A 106 -14.48 5.86 -2.31
C HIS A 106 -13.79 6.90 -3.21
N ARG A 107 -13.24 6.46 -4.36
CA ARG A 107 -12.50 7.32 -5.30
C ARG A 107 -11.33 8.06 -4.64
N GLY A 108 -10.78 7.48 -3.59
CA GLY A 108 -9.74 8.06 -2.74
C GLY A 108 -8.36 8.03 -3.39
N LEU A 109 -8.14 8.73 -4.51
CA LEU A 109 -6.84 8.81 -5.18
C LEU A 109 -5.74 9.42 -4.30
N GLN A 110 -6.12 10.20 -3.28
CA GLN A 110 -5.20 10.80 -2.33
C GLN A 110 -4.35 9.76 -1.58
N VAL A 111 -4.86 8.53 -1.36
CA VAL A 111 -4.11 7.47 -0.66
C VAL A 111 -3.07 6.76 -1.52
N VAL A 112 -3.00 7.03 -2.83
CA VAL A 112 -2.02 6.40 -3.75
C VAL A 112 -0.58 6.67 -3.30
N ARG A 113 -0.31 7.88 -2.80
CA ARG A 113 1.01 8.21 -2.25
C ARG A 113 1.37 7.32 -1.06
N ASP A 114 0.45 7.11 -0.14
CA ASP A 114 0.66 6.29 1.05
C ASP A 114 0.88 4.83 0.67
N LEU A 115 0.11 4.31 -0.28
CA LEU A 115 0.32 2.97 -0.83
C LEU A 115 1.70 2.86 -1.50
N GLY A 116 2.11 3.86 -2.28
CA GLY A 116 3.45 3.91 -2.87
C GLY A 116 4.56 3.92 -1.81
N GLU A 117 4.36 4.64 -0.71
CA GLU A 117 5.30 4.66 0.41
C GLU A 117 5.39 3.30 1.12
N ILE A 118 4.25 2.61 1.32
CA ILE A 118 4.22 1.26 1.87
C ILE A 118 5.02 0.29 0.98
N PHE A 119 4.90 0.38 -0.35
CA PHE A 119 5.71 -0.43 -1.26
C PHE A 119 7.21 -0.09 -1.16
N ARG A 120 7.57 1.19 -1.07
CA ARG A 120 8.98 1.62 -0.89
C ARG A 120 9.61 1.12 0.39
N ARG A 121 8.83 0.90 1.43
CA ARG A 121 9.29 0.33 2.71
C ARG A 121 9.39 -1.19 2.71
N SER A 122 9.16 -1.85 1.57
CA SER A 122 9.23 -3.31 1.44
C SER A 122 10.39 -3.72 0.52
N PRO A 123 11.57 -4.03 1.07
CA PRO A 123 12.73 -4.44 0.27
C PRO A 123 12.42 -5.58 -0.71
N PRO A 124 11.69 -6.66 -0.33
CA PRO A 124 11.39 -7.74 -1.27
C PRO A 124 10.57 -7.29 -2.49
N VAL A 125 9.70 -6.27 -2.33
CA VAL A 125 8.94 -5.71 -3.46
C VAL A 125 9.85 -4.84 -4.32
N LEU A 126 10.71 -4.01 -3.72
CA LEU A 126 11.65 -3.19 -4.47
C LEU A 126 12.62 -4.02 -5.30
N ASP A 127 13.12 -5.12 -4.73
CA ASP A 127 14.03 -6.03 -5.44
C ASP A 127 13.31 -6.70 -6.62
N LEU A 128 12.06 -7.11 -6.46
CA LEU A 128 11.26 -7.71 -7.54
C LEU A 128 11.05 -6.74 -8.71
N VAL A 129 10.81 -5.44 -8.46
CA VAL A 129 10.50 -4.46 -9.52
C VAL A 129 11.74 -3.81 -10.10
N ARG A 130 12.91 -4.02 -9.51
CA ARG A 130 14.16 -3.40 -9.96
C ARG A 130 14.52 -3.84 -11.37
N GLY A 131 14.66 -2.87 -12.28
CA GLY A 131 14.97 -3.11 -13.68
C GLY A 131 13.83 -3.73 -14.50
N GLY A 132 12.64 -3.88 -13.90
CA GLY A 132 11.44 -4.38 -14.56
C GLY A 132 10.60 -3.30 -15.22
N VAL A 133 9.63 -3.73 -16.01
CA VAL A 133 8.58 -2.87 -16.57
C VAL A 133 7.29 -3.10 -15.79
N LEU A 134 6.70 -2.01 -15.29
CA LEU A 134 5.43 -2.09 -14.59
C LEU A 134 4.29 -2.10 -15.61
N VAL A 135 3.52 -3.17 -15.60
CA VAL A 135 2.34 -3.34 -16.47
C VAL A 135 1.10 -3.39 -15.58
N PRO A 136 0.18 -2.43 -15.69
CA PRO A 136 -1.04 -2.45 -14.91
C PRO A 136 -1.96 -3.59 -15.37
N VAL A 137 -2.57 -4.30 -14.41
CA VAL A 137 -3.63 -5.26 -14.74
C VAL A 137 -4.82 -4.51 -15.33
N PRO A 138 -5.29 -4.87 -16.53
CA PRO A 138 -6.43 -4.19 -17.15
C PRO A 138 -7.70 -4.38 -16.31
N LEU A 139 -8.48 -3.32 -16.22
CA LEU A 139 -9.75 -3.35 -15.51
C LEU A 139 -10.87 -3.72 -16.49
N HIS A 140 -11.85 -4.50 -16.03
CA HIS A 140 -13.04 -4.78 -16.84
C HIS A 140 -13.79 -3.47 -17.16
N PRO A 141 -14.25 -3.21 -18.40
CA PRO A 141 -14.82 -1.94 -18.85
C PRO A 141 -15.96 -1.40 -17.96
N ARG A 142 -16.78 -2.30 -17.40
CA ARG A 142 -17.84 -1.91 -16.45
C ARG A 142 -17.24 -1.32 -15.16
N LYS A 143 -16.17 -1.93 -14.63
CA LYS A 143 -15.51 -1.45 -13.41
C LYS A 143 -14.70 -0.17 -13.65
N GLU A 144 -14.16 -0.01 -14.84
CA GLU A 144 -13.47 1.22 -15.23
C GLU A 144 -14.45 2.40 -15.29
N ARG A 145 -15.65 2.20 -15.88
CA ARG A 145 -16.71 3.23 -15.87
C ARG A 145 -17.23 3.55 -14.46
N GLU A 146 -17.35 2.53 -13.60
CA GLU A 146 -17.80 2.71 -12.21
C GLU A 146 -16.79 3.48 -11.37
N ARG A 147 -15.51 3.19 -11.54
CA ARG A 147 -14.40 3.78 -10.75
C ARG A 147 -13.79 5.02 -11.37
N GLU A 148 -13.93 5.21 -12.69
CA GLU A 148 -13.34 6.29 -13.49
C GLU A 148 -11.79 6.24 -13.57
N TYR A 149 -11.15 5.21 -13.03
CA TYR A 149 -9.71 4.99 -13.10
C TYR A 149 -9.37 3.51 -12.89
N ASN A 150 -8.19 3.12 -13.36
CA ASN A 150 -7.62 1.81 -13.07
C ASN A 150 -6.71 1.90 -11.83
N GLN A 151 -7.13 1.26 -10.74
CA GLN A 151 -6.37 1.27 -9.48
C GLN A 151 -5.03 0.51 -9.56
N SER A 152 -4.79 -0.29 -10.62
CA SER A 152 -3.52 -0.99 -10.81
C SER A 152 -2.42 -0.07 -11.28
#